data_b0dbc746b11dcc34cbacf772bd3569ba
#
_entry.id   b0dbc746b11dcc34cbacf772bd3569ba
#
_cell.length_a   1.000
_cell.length_b   1.000
_cell.length_c   1.000
_cell.angle_alpha   90.00
_cell.angle_beta   90.00
_cell.angle_gamma   90.00
#
_symmetry.space_group_name_H-M   'P 1'
#
loop_
_entity.id
_entity.type
_entity.pdbx_description
1 polymer ?
#
loop_
_entity_poly.entity_id
_entity_poly.type
_entity_poly.pdbx_seq_one_letter_code
_entity_poly.pdbx_strand_id
1 'polypeptide(L)'
;MELFYNKDIDKKTVEFQLDGIENNHIIKVLRKKEGDIITFTNGKNLKFKVKIIKLSRKSSLFKILSSEVVESNKHLHVAISILKSSSRFEIFLEKAVEIGLSEITPIISERTLKKNVKIERCNKIIISALKQSFKYNLPKLNKPVKFKDFIKLNTGNNKLIATCENLKKKSLAESFHISKNNIVLIGPEGDFSKNELKDAQINGFKFVTLGNTRLRAETAGIMTCAIFSMI
;
A
#
# COMPACT_ATOMS: atom_id res chain seq x y z
N MET A 1 -12.85 -10.75 15.24
CA MET A 1 -13.25 -9.47 14.61
C MET A 1 -13.03 -9.61 13.12
N GLU A 2 -13.87 -9.03 12.27
CA GLU A 2 -13.76 -9.17 10.80
C GLU A 2 -13.97 -7.81 10.16
N LEU A 3 -13.20 -7.48 9.12
CA LEU A 3 -13.30 -6.24 8.38
C LEU A 3 -13.69 -6.54 6.93
N PHE A 4 -14.70 -5.83 6.43
CA PHE A 4 -15.18 -5.89 5.06
C PHE A 4 -14.85 -4.61 4.31
N TYR A 5 -14.74 -4.70 3.00
CA TYR A 5 -14.43 -3.55 2.15
C TYR A 5 -15.57 -3.28 1.16
N ASN A 6 -16.04 -2.04 1.15
CA ASN A 6 -16.94 -1.55 0.12
C ASN A 6 -16.58 -0.10 -0.25
N LYS A 7 -16.08 0.12 -1.47
CA LYS A 7 -15.61 1.42 -1.96
C LYS A 7 -16.72 2.47 -2.11
N ASP A 8 -17.98 2.02 -2.21
CA ASP A 8 -19.12 2.84 -2.62
C ASP A 8 -19.89 3.44 -1.43
N ILE A 9 -19.56 3.04 -0.19
CA ILE A 9 -20.17 3.62 1.01
C ILE A 9 -19.41 4.85 1.51
N ASP A 10 -20.14 5.82 2.03
CA ASP A 10 -19.60 7.05 2.61
C ASP A 10 -20.34 7.46 3.89
N LYS A 11 -20.01 8.64 4.46
CA LYS A 11 -20.66 9.17 5.67
C LYS A 11 -22.16 9.49 5.51
N LYS A 12 -22.64 9.63 4.27
CA LYS A 12 -24.05 9.94 3.95
C LYS A 12 -24.87 8.69 3.67
N THR A 13 -24.21 7.56 3.45
CA THR A 13 -24.86 6.28 3.16
C THR A 13 -25.59 5.78 4.40
N VAL A 14 -26.89 5.57 4.30
CA VAL A 14 -27.72 5.02 5.39
C VAL A 14 -27.85 3.50 5.25
N GLU A 15 -28.15 3.04 4.05
CA GLU A 15 -28.30 1.62 3.70
C GLU A 15 -27.59 1.33 2.37
N PHE A 16 -27.13 0.11 2.19
CA PHE A 16 -26.52 -0.34 0.94
C PHE A 16 -26.78 -1.82 0.69
N GLN A 17 -26.73 -2.19 -0.56
CA GLN A 17 -26.77 -3.58 -1.00
C GLN A 17 -25.36 -4.07 -1.32
N LEU A 18 -25.10 -5.34 -1.02
CA LEU A 18 -23.84 -6.01 -1.31
C LEU A 18 -24.12 -7.32 -2.01
N ASP A 19 -23.41 -7.56 -3.10
CA ASP A 19 -23.47 -8.78 -3.90
C ASP A 19 -22.09 -9.43 -4.08
N GLY A 20 -21.99 -10.41 -4.94
CA GLY A 20 -20.73 -11.00 -5.36
C GLY A 20 -19.96 -11.76 -4.28
N ILE A 21 -18.63 -11.69 -4.38
CA ILE A 21 -17.71 -12.51 -3.57
C ILE A 21 -17.82 -12.15 -2.08
N GLU A 22 -17.91 -10.87 -1.76
CA GLU A 22 -17.96 -10.40 -0.37
C GLU A 22 -19.25 -10.81 0.32
N ASN A 23 -20.40 -10.71 -0.37
CA ASN A 23 -21.69 -11.20 0.12
C ASN A 23 -21.66 -12.71 0.38
N ASN A 24 -21.12 -13.47 -0.56
CA ASN A 24 -20.96 -14.92 -0.40
C ASN A 24 -20.06 -15.28 0.77
N HIS A 25 -19.01 -14.49 1.02
CA HIS A 25 -18.10 -14.70 2.16
C HIS A 25 -18.85 -14.53 3.48
N ILE A 26 -19.65 -13.45 3.62
CA ILE A 26 -20.46 -13.18 4.81
C ILE A 26 -21.43 -14.33 5.09
N ILE A 27 -22.13 -14.83 4.06
CA ILE A 27 -23.18 -15.84 4.23
C ILE A 27 -22.58 -17.25 4.41
N LYS A 28 -21.70 -17.68 3.50
CA LYS A 28 -21.28 -19.08 3.41
C LYS A 28 -20.09 -19.42 4.30
N VAL A 29 -19.12 -18.50 4.39
CA VAL A 29 -17.88 -18.74 5.13
C VAL A 29 -18.06 -18.35 6.58
N LEU A 30 -18.53 -17.14 6.84
CA LEU A 30 -18.67 -16.59 8.17
C LEU A 30 -20.02 -16.93 8.83
N ARG A 31 -20.98 -17.42 8.02
CA ARG A 31 -22.32 -17.85 8.49
C ARG A 31 -23.02 -16.81 9.36
N LYS A 32 -22.87 -15.53 9.00
CA LYS A 32 -23.54 -14.42 9.69
C LYS A 32 -25.05 -14.52 9.57
N LYS A 33 -25.76 -13.91 10.53
CA LYS A 33 -27.21 -13.91 10.61
C LYS A 33 -27.76 -12.48 10.46
N GLU A 34 -29.04 -12.37 10.09
CA GLU A 34 -29.76 -11.11 10.15
C GLU A 34 -29.75 -10.58 11.58
N GLY A 35 -29.49 -9.29 11.75
CA GLY A 35 -29.30 -8.66 13.05
C GLY A 35 -27.84 -8.55 13.50
N ASP A 36 -26.91 -9.36 12.96
CA ASP A 36 -25.50 -9.26 13.31
C ASP A 36 -24.91 -7.90 12.97
N ILE A 37 -23.96 -7.45 13.80
CA ILE A 37 -23.19 -6.21 13.56
C ILE A 37 -21.81 -6.59 13.10
N ILE A 38 -21.42 -6.03 11.94
CA ILE A 38 -20.11 -6.25 11.31
C ILE A 38 -19.45 -4.92 10.98
N THR A 39 -18.14 -4.95 10.70
CA THR A 39 -17.36 -3.74 10.43
C THR A 39 -17.00 -3.64 8.96
N PHE A 40 -17.23 -2.48 8.37
CA PHE A 40 -16.81 -2.14 7.00
C PHE A 40 -15.83 -0.99 6.99
N THR A 41 -15.06 -0.89 5.90
CA THR A 41 -14.32 0.29 5.50
C THR A 41 -14.54 0.58 4.03
N ASN A 42 -14.42 1.86 3.64
CA ASN A 42 -14.36 2.25 2.24
C ASN A 42 -12.91 2.51 1.76
N GLY A 43 -11.92 2.26 2.61
CA GLY A 43 -10.51 2.51 2.32
C GLY A 43 -10.10 3.99 2.35
N LYS A 44 -10.96 4.89 2.79
CA LYS A 44 -10.72 6.35 2.89
C LYS A 44 -10.69 6.81 4.35
N ASN A 45 -10.00 6.05 5.20
CA ASN A 45 -9.92 6.30 6.65
C ASN A 45 -11.28 6.32 7.37
N LEU A 46 -12.27 5.60 6.84
CA LEU A 46 -13.58 5.47 7.46
C LEU A 46 -13.83 4.03 7.91
N LYS A 47 -14.26 3.90 9.15
CA LYS A 47 -14.73 2.67 9.77
C LYS A 47 -16.24 2.79 9.99
N PHE A 48 -16.99 1.80 9.54
CA PHE A 48 -18.44 1.74 9.66
C PHE A 48 -18.85 0.55 10.51
N LYS A 49 -19.74 0.78 11.51
CA LYS A 49 -20.51 -0.28 12.16
C LYS A 49 -21.80 -0.49 11.37
N VAL A 50 -22.03 -1.71 10.95
CA VAL A 50 -23.09 -2.03 9.99
C VAL A 50 -23.92 -3.20 10.50
N LYS A 51 -25.25 -3.07 10.51
CA LYS A 51 -26.20 -4.13 10.86
C LYS A 51 -26.67 -4.84 9.60
N ILE A 52 -26.69 -6.16 9.63
CA ILE A 52 -27.26 -6.99 8.57
C ILE A 52 -28.80 -6.93 8.71
N ILE A 53 -29.48 -6.40 7.69
CA ILE A 53 -30.95 -6.28 7.69
C ILE A 53 -31.57 -7.49 7.03
N LYS A 54 -31.06 -7.91 5.87
CA LYS A 54 -31.58 -9.05 5.12
C LYS A 54 -30.45 -9.78 4.41
N LEU A 55 -30.41 -11.09 4.56
CA LEU A 55 -29.45 -11.95 3.86
C LEU A 55 -30.10 -12.59 2.64
N SER A 56 -29.43 -12.53 1.51
CA SER A 56 -29.82 -13.19 0.27
C SER A 56 -28.58 -13.61 -0.52
N ARG A 57 -28.64 -14.78 -1.15
CA ARG A 57 -27.53 -15.29 -1.99
C ARG A 57 -27.21 -14.34 -3.15
N LYS A 58 -28.21 -13.63 -3.67
CA LYS A 58 -28.04 -12.71 -4.80
C LYS A 58 -27.50 -11.36 -4.34
N SER A 59 -28.13 -10.77 -3.32
CA SER A 59 -27.75 -9.47 -2.77
C SER A 59 -28.32 -9.30 -1.38
N SER A 60 -27.49 -8.95 -0.39
CA SER A 60 -27.91 -8.70 0.99
C SER A 60 -28.03 -7.22 1.26
N LEU A 61 -28.95 -6.84 2.17
CA LEU A 61 -29.20 -5.46 2.60
C LEU A 61 -28.57 -5.19 3.95
N PHE A 62 -27.87 -4.07 4.03
CA PHE A 62 -27.11 -3.62 5.20
C PHE A 62 -27.51 -2.18 5.58
N LYS A 63 -27.52 -1.90 6.88
CA LYS A 63 -27.77 -0.55 7.43
C LYS A 63 -26.56 -0.07 8.23
N ILE A 64 -26.08 1.13 7.92
CA ILE A 64 -25.00 1.77 8.67
C ILE A 64 -25.56 2.31 9.99
N LEU A 65 -24.97 1.88 11.10
CA LEU A 65 -25.32 2.33 12.45
C LEU A 65 -24.49 3.54 12.88
N SER A 66 -23.20 3.53 12.54
CA SER A 66 -22.28 4.64 12.84
C SER A 66 -21.07 4.63 11.91
N SER A 67 -20.45 5.78 11.74
CA SER A 67 -19.19 5.93 11.04
C SER A 67 -18.19 6.71 11.89
N GLU A 68 -16.91 6.32 11.82
CA GLU A 68 -15.80 6.89 12.57
C GLU A 68 -14.65 7.19 11.60
N VAL A 69 -14.01 8.36 11.77
CA VAL A 69 -12.77 8.68 11.04
C VAL A 69 -11.60 8.09 11.81
N VAL A 70 -10.81 7.27 11.14
CA VAL A 70 -9.57 6.74 11.69
C VAL A 70 -8.42 7.57 11.12
N GLU A 71 -7.93 8.53 11.89
CA GLU A 71 -6.88 9.44 11.44
C GLU A 71 -5.57 8.71 11.15
N SER A 72 -4.92 9.13 10.07
CA SER A 72 -3.56 8.74 9.72
C SER A 72 -2.83 9.98 9.21
N ASN A 73 -1.93 10.50 10.03
CA ASN A 73 -1.20 11.74 9.72
C ASN A 73 0.15 11.48 9.02
N LYS A 74 0.49 10.21 8.78
CA LYS A 74 1.77 9.82 8.19
C LYS A 74 1.57 9.39 6.75
N HIS A 75 2.39 9.92 5.84
CA HIS A 75 2.35 9.54 4.42
C HIS A 75 3.69 8.97 3.98
N LEU A 76 3.66 7.68 3.60
CA LEU A 76 4.77 6.97 2.97
C LEU A 76 4.38 6.53 1.56
N HIS A 77 5.17 6.94 0.60
CA HIS A 77 5.12 6.49 -0.78
C HIS A 77 6.35 5.63 -1.08
N VAL A 78 6.16 4.36 -1.37
CA VAL A 78 7.24 3.47 -1.82
C VAL A 78 7.17 3.30 -3.33
N ALA A 79 8.19 3.77 -4.02
CA ALA A 79 8.37 3.53 -5.44
C ALA A 79 9.41 2.41 -5.62
N ILE A 80 8.94 1.22 -5.97
CA ILE A 80 9.76 0.02 -6.05
C ILE A 80 9.86 -0.50 -7.47
N SER A 81 11.07 -0.88 -7.88
CA SER A 81 11.27 -1.50 -9.19
C SER A 81 10.46 -2.80 -9.32
N ILE A 82 9.85 -3.00 -10.48
CA ILE A 82 9.12 -4.23 -10.77
C ILE A 82 10.09 -5.41 -10.68
N LEU A 83 9.81 -6.34 -9.77
CA LEU A 83 10.66 -7.48 -9.50
C LEU A 83 10.50 -8.56 -10.58
N LYS A 84 11.57 -9.30 -10.87
CA LYS A 84 11.54 -10.46 -11.79
C LYS A 84 10.47 -11.46 -11.37
N SER A 85 10.38 -11.79 -10.09
CA SER A 85 9.36 -12.67 -9.53
C SER A 85 8.10 -11.90 -9.13
N SER A 86 6.97 -12.24 -9.74
CA SER A 86 5.66 -11.67 -9.35
C SER A 86 5.30 -12.00 -7.92
N SER A 87 5.61 -13.22 -7.44
CA SER A 87 5.30 -13.64 -6.07
C SER A 87 6.02 -12.81 -5.03
N ARG A 88 7.28 -12.42 -5.28
CA ARG A 88 8.02 -11.52 -4.38
C ARG A 88 7.40 -10.12 -4.34
N PHE A 89 6.97 -9.61 -5.50
CA PHE A 89 6.27 -8.33 -5.56
C PHE A 89 4.92 -8.40 -4.81
N GLU A 90 4.21 -9.51 -4.92
CA GLU A 90 2.96 -9.76 -4.20
C GLU A 90 3.18 -9.83 -2.68
N ILE A 91 4.25 -10.50 -2.22
CA ILE A 91 4.65 -10.52 -0.80
C ILE A 91 4.96 -9.10 -0.30
N PHE A 92 5.71 -8.31 -1.08
CA PHE A 92 5.94 -6.91 -0.73
C PHE A 92 4.62 -6.14 -0.56
N LEU A 93 3.69 -6.25 -1.53
CA LEU A 93 2.39 -5.56 -1.45
C LEU A 93 1.61 -5.95 -0.19
N GLU A 94 1.50 -7.25 0.07
CA GLU A 94 0.79 -7.77 1.24
C GLU A 94 1.38 -7.22 2.54
N LYS A 95 2.68 -7.38 2.76
CA LYS A 95 3.33 -6.99 4.01
C LYS A 95 3.44 -5.46 4.17
N ALA A 96 3.64 -4.73 3.07
CA ALA A 96 3.64 -3.27 3.11
C ALA A 96 2.28 -2.70 3.53
N VAL A 97 1.17 -3.30 3.08
CA VAL A 97 -0.18 -2.91 3.51
C VAL A 97 -0.42 -3.26 4.98
N GLU A 98 -0.04 -4.46 5.42
CA GLU A 98 -0.16 -4.89 6.82
C GLU A 98 0.56 -3.94 7.79
N ILE A 99 1.79 -3.54 7.46
CA ILE A 99 2.60 -2.63 8.27
C ILE A 99 2.02 -1.22 8.21
N GLY A 100 1.72 -0.73 7.00
CA GLY A 100 1.14 0.58 6.73
C GLY A 100 1.98 1.41 5.79
N LEU A 101 1.41 1.72 4.64
CA LEU A 101 1.91 2.72 3.71
C LEU A 101 0.72 3.39 3.04
N SER A 102 0.96 4.50 2.34
CA SER A 102 -0.11 5.30 1.72
C SER A 102 -0.16 5.14 0.21
N GLU A 103 0.99 4.92 -0.42
CA GLU A 103 1.08 4.91 -1.87
C GLU A 103 2.20 3.99 -2.38
N ILE A 104 1.93 3.30 -3.49
CA ILE A 104 2.86 2.38 -4.15
C ILE A 104 2.96 2.75 -5.62
N THR A 105 4.18 2.90 -6.14
CA THR A 105 4.41 3.04 -7.57
C THR A 105 5.41 1.99 -8.04
N PRO A 106 4.97 1.05 -8.91
CA PRO A 106 5.90 0.18 -9.61
C PRO A 106 6.74 1.01 -10.58
N ILE A 107 8.07 0.97 -10.46
CA ILE A 107 8.96 1.70 -11.38
C ILE A 107 9.70 0.75 -12.32
N ILE A 108 10.02 1.26 -13.51
CA ILE A 108 10.82 0.56 -14.52
C ILE A 108 12.16 1.29 -14.60
N SER A 109 13.16 0.73 -13.93
CA SER A 109 14.55 1.18 -13.95
C SER A 109 15.34 0.46 -15.05
N GLU A 110 16.55 0.89 -15.30
CA GLU A 110 17.41 0.37 -16.38
C GLU A 110 17.63 -1.14 -16.27
N ARG A 111 17.84 -1.64 -15.04
CA ARG A 111 18.08 -3.06 -14.75
C ARG A 111 16.79 -3.85 -14.42
N THR A 112 15.64 -3.27 -14.66
CA THR A 112 14.35 -3.95 -14.47
C THR A 112 14.12 -4.95 -15.61
N LEU A 113 14.11 -6.25 -15.28
CA LEU A 113 13.92 -7.32 -16.26
C LEU A 113 12.47 -7.46 -16.71
N LYS A 114 11.52 -7.31 -15.80
CA LYS A 114 10.09 -7.42 -16.06
C LYS A 114 9.44 -6.05 -16.04
N LYS A 115 8.69 -5.71 -17.11
CA LYS A 115 8.10 -4.37 -17.27
C LYS A 115 6.60 -4.29 -16.98
N ASN A 116 5.95 -5.42 -16.72
CA ASN A 116 4.49 -5.49 -16.58
C ASN A 116 4.08 -5.99 -15.19
N VAL A 117 3.03 -5.37 -14.67
CA VAL A 117 2.38 -5.74 -13.40
C VAL A 117 0.89 -5.98 -13.67
N LYS A 118 0.35 -7.07 -13.14
CA LYS A 118 -1.09 -7.37 -13.20
C LYS A 118 -1.83 -6.54 -12.13
N ILE A 119 -2.16 -5.29 -12.46
CA ILE A 119 -2.73 -4.30 -11.53
C ILE A 119 -3.98 -4.82 -10.82
N GLU A 120 -4.89 -5.49 -11.53
CA GLU A 120 -6.10 -6.07 -10.91
C GLU A 120 -5.78 -7.09 -9.82
N ARG A 121 -4.79 -7.96 -10.07
CA ARG A 121 -4.34 -8.94 -9.08
C ARG A 121 -3.68 -8.25 -7.87
N CYS A 122 -2.85 -7.25 -8.12
CA CYS A 122 -2.23 -6.46 -7.06
C CYS A 122 -3.28 -5.75 -6.19
N ASN A 123 -4.31 -5.16 -6.78
CA ASN A 123 -5.40 -4.55 -6.04
C ASN A 123 -6.17 -5.54 -5.16
N LYS A 124 -6.40 -6.77 -5.67
CA LYS A 124 -7.02 -7.84 -4.86
C LYS A 124 -6.17 -8.20 -3.64
N ILE A 125 -4.85 -8.27 -3.79
CA ILE A 125 -3.91 -8.55 -2.69
C ILE A 125 -3.95 -7.41 -1.67
N ILE A 126 -3.88 -6.16 -2.13
CA ILE A 126 -3.94 -4.97 -1.28
C ILE A 126 -5.24 -4.93 -0.46
N ILE A 127 -6.40 -5.19 -1.10
CA ILE A 127 -7.69 -5.23 -0.40
C ILE A 127 -7.75 -6.39 0.61
N SER A 128 -7.21 -7.56 0.25
CA SER A 128 -7.14 -8.71 1.15
C SER A 128 -6.28 -8.40 2.38
N ALA A 129 -5.09 -7.83 2.18
CA ALA A 129 -4.18 -7.43 3.25
C ALA A 129 -4.79 -6.33 4.15
N LEU A 130 -5.47 -5.34 3.55
CA LEU A 130 -6.20 -4.30 4.28
C LEU A 130 -7.24 -4.90 5.23
N LYS A 131 -8.05 -5.84 4.75
CA LYS A 131 -9.07 -6.51 5.57
C LYS A 131 -8.46 -7.32 6.69
N GLN A 132 -7.43 -8.11 6.38
CA GLN A 132 -6.77 -8.99 7.33
C GLN A 132 -6.06 -8.20 8.44
N SER A 133 -5.45 -7.07 8.11
CA SER A 133 -4.72 -6.23 9.06
C SER A 133 -5.56 -5.14 9.73
N PHE A 134 -6.87 -5.11 9.49
CA PHE A 134 -7.80 -4.11 10.05
C PHE A 134 -7.40 -2.66 9.74
N LYS A 135 -6.84 -2.42 8.55
CA LYS A 135 -6.53 -1.07 8.09
C LYS A 135 -7.75 -0.41 7.46
N TYR A 136 -7.88 0.89 7.62
CA TYR A 136 -9.01 1.66 7.10
C TYR A 136 -8.61 2.60 5.95
N ASN A 137 -7.32 2.70 5.67
CA ASN A 137 -6.76 3.42 4.53
C ASN A 137 -6.26 2.43 3.48
N LEU A 138 -6.89 2.43 2.31
CA LEU A 138 -6.47 1.62 1.17
C LEU A 138 -5.30 2.32 0.47
N PRO A 139 -4.11 1.73 0.43
CA PRO A 139 -3.00 2.32 -0.28
C PRO A 139 -3.29 2.50 -1.76
N LYS A 140 -2.91 3.64 -2.31
CA LYS A 140 -3.02 3.91 -3.73
C LYS A 140 -1.95 3.12 -4.50
N LEU A 141 -2.37 2.24 -5.40
CA LEU A 141 -1.46 1.58 -6.34
C LEU A 141 -1.47 2.35 -7.68
N ASN A 142 -0.34 2.92 -8.04
CA ASN A 142 -0.17 3.62 -9.31
C ASN A 142 0.13 2.65 -10.46
N LYS A 143 -0.09 3.11 -11.68
CA LYS A 143 0.38 2.40 -12.88
C LYS A 143 1.91 2.39 -12.92
N PRO A 144 2.53 1.38 -13.54
CA PRO A 144 3.97 1.37 -13.77
C PRO A 144 4.45 2.62 -14.51
N VAL A 145 5.57 3.19 -14.04
CA VAL A 145 6.16 4.40 -14.62
C VAL A 145 7.67 4.20 -14.82
N LYS A 146 8.26 4.82 -15.83
CA LYS A 146 9.71 4.79 -16.03
C LYS A 146 10.41 5.58 -14.92
N PHE A 147 11.54 5.10 -14.45
CA PHE A 147 12.34 5.76 -13.42
C PHE A 147 12.58 7.25 -13.72
N LYS A 148 13.03 7.56 -14.94
CA LYS A 148 13.33 8.95 -15.39
C LYS A 148 12.13 9.88 -15.31
N ASP A 149 10.92 9.37 -15.55
CA ASP A 149 9.70 10.16 -15.48
C ASP A 149 9.27 10.34 -14.02
N PHE A 150 9.40 9.26 -13.22
CA PHE A 150 9.02 9.29 -11.80
C PHE A 150 9.81 10.32 -10.99
N ILE A 151 11.14 10.39 -11.17
CA ILE A 151 12.00 11.29 -10.39
C ILE A 151 11.73 12.77 -10.67
N LYS A 152 11.18 13.11 -11.85
CA LYS A 152 10.83 14.49 -12.24
C LYS A 152 9.49 14.96 -11.67
N LEU A 153 8.54 14.05 -11.45
CA LEU A 153 7.15 14.37 -11.10
C LEU A 153 6.95 14.80 -9.64
N ASN A 154 7.91 14.54 -8.77
CA ASN A 154 7.71 14.70 -7.33
C ASN A 154 8.44 15.90 -6.77
N THR A 155 7.70 17.00 -6.54
CA THR A 155 8.21 18.22 -5.92
C THR A 155 7.69 18.35 -4.48
N GLY A 156 8.51 18.90 -3.57
CA GLY A 156 8.09 19.28 -2.22
C GLY A 156 8.07 18.16 -1.17
N ASN A 157 8.40 16.93 -1.55
CA ASN A 157 8.43 15.77 -0.63
C ASN A 157 9.85 15.51 -0.09
N ASN A 158 9.94 14.73 0.98
CA ASN A 158 11.22 14.17 1.43
C ASN A 158 11.57 13.00 0.52
N LYS A 159 12.57 13.17 -0.35
CA LYS A 159 12.94 12.25 -1.42
C LYS A 159 14.14 11.42 -1.01
N LEU A 160 13.96 10.11 -0.91
CA LEU A 160 14.97 9.16 -0.45
C LEU A 160 15.14 8.04 -1.48
N ILE A 161 16.38 7.57 -1.67
CA ILE A 161 16.70 6.45 -2.55
C ILE A 161 17.63 5.48 -1.82
N ALA A 162 17.17 4.24 -1.65
CA ALA A 162 17.94 3.18 -1.04
C ALA A 162 18.85 2.53 -2.08
N THR A 163 20.15 2.43 -1.79
CA THR A 163 21.14 1.81 -2.68
C THR A 163 22.23 1.09 -1.89
N CYS A 164 22.76 0.02 -2.47
CA CYS A 164 23.91 -0.72 -1.93
C CYS A 164 25.25 -0.12 -2.35
N GLU A 165 25.28 0.82 -3.32
CA GLU A 165 26.52 1.44 -3.81
C GLU A 165 27.29 2.13 -2.67
N ASN A 166 28.63 2.13 -2.77
CA ASN A 166 29.51 2.75 -1.76
C ASN A 166 29.53 4.28 -1.89
N LEU A 167 28.46 4.92 -1.42
CA LEU A 167 28.24 6.37 -1.44
C LEU A 167 28.04 6.88 0.00
N LYS A 168 28.20 8.19 0.21
CA LYS A 168 27.84 8.81 1.49
C LYS A 168 26.33 8.73 1.69
N LYS A 169 25.87 7.92 2.65
CA LYS A 169 24.47 7.64 2.96
C LYS A 169 24.16 7.94 4.43
N LYS A 170 22.93 8.33 4.69
CA LYS A 170 22.38 8.37 6.05
C LYS A 170 21.53 7.12 6.30
N SER A 171 21.29 6.80 7.56
CA SER A 171 20.28 5.81 7.92
C SER A 171 18.90 6.24 7.40
N LEU A 172 18.09 5.30 6.91
CA LEU A 172 16.73 5.58 6.49
C LEU A 172 15.89 6.14 7.66
N ALA A 173 16.06 5.58 8.87
CA ALA A 173 15.35 6.02 10.07
C ALA A 173 15.58 7.51 10.38
N GLU A 174 16.84 7.96 10.31
CA GLU A 174 17.22 9.37 10.55
C GLU A 174 16.80 10.30 9.40
N SER A 175 16.45 9.74 8.25
CA SER A 175 16.14 10.51 7.04
C SER A 175 14.65 10.77 6.85
N PHE A 176 13.78 10.09 7.61
CA PHE A 176 12.34 10.32 7.55
C PHE A 176 11.95 11.66 8.22
N HIS A 177 10.91 12.28 7.70
CA HIS A 177 10.27 13.47 8.28
C HIS A 177 8.78 13.19 8.52
N ILE A 178 8.35 13.24 9.80
CA ILE A 178 6.97 12.94 10.20
C ILE A 178 5.96 13.93 9.56
N SER A 179 6.34 15.19 9.45
CA SER A 179 5.48 16.27 8.93
C SER A 179 5.48 16.38 7.39
N LYS A 180 6.21 15.53 6.69
CA LYS A 180 6.32 15.57 5.22
C LYS A 180 5.88 14.25 4.60
N ASN A 181 5.42 14.32 3.36
CA ASN A 181 5.24 13.14 2.54
C ASN A 181 6.63 12.56 2.22
N ASN A 182 6.88 11.34 2.66
CA ASN A 182 8.13 10.65 2.40
C ASN A 182 8.00 9.76 1.17
N ILE A 183 8.95 9.89 0.25
CA ILE A 183 9.07 9.05 -0.94
C ILE A 183 10.36 8.26 -0.83
N VAL A 184 10.29 6.93 -0.97
CA VAL A 184 11.45 6.05 -0.96
C VAL A 184 11.51 5.24 -2.23
N LEU A 185 12.63 5.37 -2.96
CA LEU A 185 12.94 4.56 -4.14
C LEU A 185 13.66 3.29 -3.73
N ILE A 186 13.18 2.13 -4.21
CA ILE A 186 13.78 0.81 -4.03
C ILE A 186 14.10 0.24 -5.40
N GLY A 187 15.37 -0.10 -5.62
CA GLY A 187 15.89 -0.64 -6.88
C GLY A 187 15.48 -2.08 -7.16
N PRO A 188 15.79 -2.58 -8.38
CA PRO A 188 15.64 -3.98 -8.75
C PRO A 188 16.72 -4.84 -8.07
N GLU A 189 16.74 -6.14 -8.36
CA GLU A 189 17.72 -7.09 -7.81
C GLU A 189 19.18 -6.70 -8.09
N GLY A 190 19.43 -5.96 -9.18
CA GLY A 190 20.75 -5.46 -9.59
C GLY A 190 21.06 -4.03 -9.11
N ASP A 191 20.23 -3.45 -8.23
CA ASP A 191 20.29 -2.04 -7.83
C ASP A 191 20.09 -1.05 -8.99
N PHE A 192 20.06 0.23 -8.70
CA PHE A 192 20.05 1.29 -9.70
C PHE A 192 21.39 1.41 -10.42
N SER A 193 21.38 1.85 -11.67
CA SER A 193 22.60 2.17 -12.38
C SER A 193 23.24 3.45 -11.83
N LYS A 194 24.57 3.62 -12.09
CA LYS A 194 25.27 4.84 -11.68
C LYS A 194 24.63 6.11 -12.27
N ASN A 195 24.13 6.01 -13.50
CA ASN A 195 23.44 7.12 -14.15
C ASN A 195 22.11 7.43 -13.47
N GLU A 196 21.32 6.41 -13.14
CA GLU A 196 20.06 6.58 -12.40
C GLU A 196 20.29 7.21 -11.03
N LEU A 197 21.31 6.79 -10.29
CA LEU A 197 21.65 7.40 -9.00
C LEU A 197 22.06 8.86 -9.16
N LYS A 198 22.84 9.21 -10.19
CA LYS A 198 23.20 10.59 -10.50
C LYS A 198 21.98 11.43 -10.87
N ASP A 199 21.11 10.91 -11.72
CA ASP A 199 19.86 11.57 -12.11
C ASP A 199 18.94 11.79 -10.90
N ALA A 200 18.81 10.79 -10.01
CA ALA A 200 18.05 10.92 -8.77
C ALA A 200 18.60 12.02 -7.87
N GLN A 201 19.93 12.08 -7.70
CA GLN A 201 20.59 13.11 -6.89
C GLN A 201 20.32 14.52 -7.45
N ILE A 202 20.44 14.72 -8.76
CA ILE A 202 20.13 15.99 -9.43
C ILE A 202 18.66 16.39 -9.17
N ASN A 203 17.74 15.41 -9.10
CA ASN A 203 16.32 15.63 -8.80
C ASN A 203 16.00 15.69 -7.31
N GLY A 204 17.02 15.83 -6.42
CA GLY A 204 16.86 16.08 -5.00
C GLY A 204 16.67 14.83 -4.13
N PHE A 205 16.89 13.63 -4.65
CA PHE A 205 16.88 12.41 -3.85
C PHE A 205 18.15 12.27 -3.03
N LYS A 206 17.99 11.92 -1.75
CA LYS A 206 19.11 11.68 -0.82
C LYS A 206 19.35 10.18 -0.72
N PHE A 207 20.62 9.77 -0.75
CA PHE A 207 21.00 8.38 -0.59
C PHE A 207 20.83 7.93 0.86
N VAL A 208 20.18 6.76 1.02
CA VAL A 208 19.96 6.15 2.33
C VAL A 208 20.37 4.70 2.35
N THR A 209 20.69 4.20 3.56
CA THR A 209 20.94 2.79 3.82
C THR A 209 19.85 2.21 4.73
N LEU A 210 19.50 0.95 4.50
CA LEU A 210 18.60 0.15 5.32
C LEU A 210 19.36 -0.71 6.36
N GLY A 211 20.66 -0.54 6.46
CA GLY A 211 21.52 -1.31 7.35
C GLY A 211 22.78 -1.81 6.65
N ASN A 212 23.52 -2.67 7.33
CA ASN A 212 24.84 -3.14 6.88
C ASN A 212 24.78 -4.40 6.01
N THR A 213 23.59 -5.01 5.85
CA THR A 213 23.41 -6.23 5.07
C THR A 213 22.71 -5.93 3.76
N ARG A 214 23.06 -6.70 2.72
CA ARG A 214 22.37 -6.62 1.44
C ARG A 214 21.00 -7.29 1.55
N LEU A 215 19.93 -6.54 1.34
CA LEU A 215 18.56 -7.04 1.34
C LEU A 215 18.08 -7.32 -0.09
N ARG A 216 17.16 -8.28 -0.24
CA ARG A 216 16.38 -8.40 -1.46
C ARG A 216 15.43 -7.20 -1.60
N ALA A 217 15.06 -6.86 -2.83
CA ALA A 217 14.24 -5.67 -3.08
C ALA A 217 12.88 -5.70 -2.36
N GLU A 218 12.19 -6.86 -2.33
CA GLU A 218 10.96 -7.03 -1.55
C GLU A 218 11.19 -6.79 -0.06
N THR A 219 12.30 -7.32 0.48
CA THR A 219 12.67 -7.14 1.89
C THR A 219 13.02 -5.68 2.18
N ALA A 220 13.73 -5.01 1.27
CA ALA A 220 14.05 -3.59 1.40
C ALA A 220 12.78 -2.72 1.44
N GLY A 221 11.80 -3.02 0.59
CA GLY A 221 10.50 -2.35 0.60
C GLY A 221 9.73 -2.57 1.90
N ILE A 222 9.68 -3.82 2.41
CA ILE A 222 9.03 -4.17 3.68
C ILE A 222 9.72 -3.49 4.86
N MET A 223 11.07 -3.53 4.90
CA MET A 223 11.87 -2.87 5.94
C MET A 223 11.64 -1.36 5.93
N THR A 224 11.51 -0.74 4.74
CA THR A 224 11.17 0.68 4.61
C THR A 224 9.85 1.01 5.32
N CYS A 225 8.82 0.20 5.10
CA CYS A 225 7.53 0.37 5.77
C CYS A 225 7.65 0.15 7.29
N ALA A 226 8.40 -0.87 7.72
CA ALA A 226 8.60 -1.18 9.14
C ALA A 226 9.31 -0.03 9.87
N ILE A 227 10.41 0.48 9.34
CA ILE A 227 11.13 1.62 9.92
C ILE A 227 10.21 2.84 10.02
N PHE A 228 9.46 3.15 8.95
CA PHE A 228 8.55 4.29 8.95
C PHE A 228 7.40 4.15 9.97
N SER A 229 6.92 2.94 10.21
CA SER A 229 5.84 2.69 11.17
C SER A 229 6.24 2.91 12.62
N MET A 230 7.54 2.83 12.92
CA MET A 230 8.12 2.97 14.27
C MET A 230 8.47 4.44 14.64
N ILE A 231 8.41 5.36 13.68
CA ILE A 231 8.68 6.78 13.86
C ILE A 231 7.36 7.54 14.03
#